data_0a1a8da7c5282cf7a0327c532cbdd79f
#
_entry.id   0a1a8da7c5282cf7a0327c532cbdd79f
#
_cell.length_a   1.000
_cell.length_b   1.000
_cell.length_c   1.000
_cell.angle_alpha   90.00
_cell.angle_beta   90.00
_cell.angle_gamma   90.00
#
_symmetry.space_group_name_H-M   'P 1'
#
loop_
_entity.id
_entity.type
_entity.pdbx_description
1 polymer ?
#
loop_
_entity_poly.entity_id
_entity_poly.type
_entity_poly.pdbx_seq_one_letter_code
_entity_poly.pdbx_strand_id
1 'polypeptide(L)'
;KGKRLTLAEYKVEPGYGIYTDMNAIRADEELDNLHSLYVDQWDWEAVITEGDRTLAFLENVVRRIYAAILRTEYLTCETFPQVKPFLPRDIHFVHSQELLDMYPDLSPKEREDAICEKYGAVFVEGIGCRLSDGKKHDGRAPDYDDWSTVAENGREGLNGDILIWYPVLGLSLIHISEPTRPRLI
;
A
#
# COMPACT_ATOMS: atom_id res chain seq x y z
N LYS A 1 14.90 9.12 -4.79
CA LYS A 1 15.75 10.36 -4.59
C LYS A 1 15.32 11.51 -5.50
N GLY A 2 15.07 11.29 -6.79
CA GLY A 2 14.75 12.36 -7.76
C GLY A 2 13.54 13.21 -7.36
N LYS A 3 12.40 12.61 -7.09
CA LYS A 3 11.16 13.34 -6.73
C LYS A 3 11.32 14.23 -5.49
N ARG A 4 12.07 13.81 -4.48
CA ARG A 4 12.32 14.63 -3.28
C ARG A 4 13.20 15.85 -3.58
N LEU A 5 14.19 15.70 -4.46
CA LEU A 5 14.97 16.85 -4.94
C LEU A 5 14.07 17.82 -5.70
N THR A 6 13.19 17.31 -6.55
CA THR A 6 12.22 18.11 -7.29
C THR A 6 11.26 18.84 -6.34
N LEU A 7 10.73 18.17 -5.30
CA LEU A 7 9.89 18.81 -4.28
C LEU A 7 10.62 19.97 -3.59
N ALA A 8 11.91 19.78 -3.26
CA ALA A 8 12.72 20.82 -2.64
C ALA A 8 13.05 21.98 -3.61
N GLU A 9 13.38 21.65 -4.87
CA GLU A 9 13.69 22.64 -5.92
C GLU A 9 12.49 23.55 -6.21
N TYR A 10 11.31 22.96 -6.33
CA TYR A 10 10.06 23.70 -6.54
C TYR A 10 9.46 24.30 -5.26
N LYS A 11 10.09 24.07 -4.10
CA LYS A 11 9.63 24.55 -2.79
C LYS A 11 8.15 24.20 -2.54
N VAL A 12 7.80 22.94 -2.82
CA VAL A 12 6.43 22.46 -2.64
C VAL A 12 6.09 22.46 -1.16
N GLU A 13 4.99 23.12 -0.80
CA GLU A 13 4.55 23.27 0.58
C GLU A 13 3.88 22.01 1.13
N PRO A 14 3.82 21.84 2.47
CA PRO A 14 3.08 20.75 3.10
C PRO A 14 1.61 20.67 2.62
N GLY A 15 1.14 19.44 2.40
CA GLY A 15 -0.19 19.17 1.85
C GLY A 15 -0.26 19.12 0.32
N TYR A 16 0.81 19.53 -0.36
CA TYR A 16 0.96 19.43 -1.81
C TYR A 16 2.02 18.39 -2.19
N GLY A 17 2.02 17.99 -3.45
CA GLY A 17 2.94 16.97 -3.93
C GLY A 17 3.16 17.03 -5.42
N ILE A 18 3.93 16.07 -5.90
CA ILE A 18 4.14 15.81 -7.33
C ILE A 18 3.73 14.39 -7.64
N TYR A 19 3.33 14.16 -8.87
CA TYR A 19 3.15 12.81 -9.40
C TYR A 19 3.90 12.67 -10.72
N THR A 20 4.22 11.45 -11.04
CA THR A 20 4.79 11.09 -12.35
C THR A 20 3.94 10.00 -12.96
N ASP A 21 3.60 10.18 -14.23
CA ASP A 21 3.11 9.11 -15.10
C ASP A 21 4.35 8.53 -15.80
N MET A 22 4.74 7.33 -15.41
CA MET A 22 6.02 6.75 -15.82
C MET A 22 5.87 5.31 -16.28
N ASN A 23 6.78 4.89 -17.14
CA ASN A 23 6.93 3.52 -17.54
C ASN A 23 8.16 2.91 -16.85
N ALA A 24 8.03 1.72 -16.33
CA ALA A 24 9.12 1.01 -15.67
C ALA A 24 9.34 -0.37 -16.28
N ILE A 25 10.61 -0.79 -16.30
CA ILE A 25 11.01 -2.15 -16.66
C ILE A 25 11.46 -2.84 -15.39
N ARG A 26 10.84 -3.99 -15.09
CA ARG A 26 11.17 -4.85 -13.97
C ARG A 26 12.06 -6.01 -14.45
N ALA A 27 13.36 -5.79 -14.49
CA ALA A 27 14.31 -6.71 -15.11
C ALA A 27 14.38 -8.09 -14.43
N ASP A 28 14.07 -8.16 -13.14
CA ASP A 28 14.14 -9.38 -12.33
C ASP A 28 12.76 -9.99 -12.02
N GLU A 29 11.70 -9.55 -12.74
CA GLU A 29 10.33 -10.03 -12.53
C GLU A 29 10.15 -11.44 -13.12
N GLU A 30 9.55 -12.34 -12.34
CA GLU A 30 9.01 -13.60 -12.84
C GLU A 30 7.69 -13.33 -13.58
N LEU A 31 7.70 -13.59 -14.89
CA LEU A 31 6.56 -13.27 -15.75
C LEU A 31 5.47 -14.34 -15.64
N ASP A 32 4.25 -13.89 -15.38
CA ASP A 32 3.05 -14.72 -15.34
C ASP A 32 1.83 -13.94 -15.89
N ASN A 33 0.62 -14.41 -15.60
CA ASN A 33 -0.61 -13.74 -16.01
C ASN A 33 -0.87 -12.40 -15.30
N LEU A 34 -0.15 -12.10 -14.22
CA LEU A 34 -0.32 -10.92 -13.38
C LEU A 34 0.89 -9.99 -13.40
N HIS A 35 2.08 -10.54 -13.69
CA HIS A 35 3.34 -9.82 -13.62
C HIS A 35 3.92 -9.61 -15.00
N SER A 36 4.17 -8.35 -15.34
CA SER A 36 4.73 -7.93 -16.62
C SER A 36 6.12 -7.33 -16.43
N LEU A 37 6.98 -7.57 -17.43
CA LEU A 37 8.30 -6.92 -17.51
C LEU A 37 8.19 -5.40 -17.64
N TYR A 38 7.14 -4.93 -18.31
CA TYR A 38 6.87 -3.52 -18.55
C TYR A 38 5.57 -3.12 -17.85
N VAL A 39 5.64 -2.08 -17.04
CA VAL A 39 4.50 -1.57 -16.27
C VAL A 39 4.38 -0.05 -16.40
N ASP A 40 3.15 0.42 -16.51
CA ASP A 40 2.81 1.82 -16.32
C ASP A 40 2.57 2.07 -14.84
N GLN A 41 3.17 3.13 -14.31
CA GLN A 41 3.05 3.49 -12.90
C GLN A 41 2.68 4.96 -12.75
N TRP A 42 1.71 5.22 -11.89
CA TRP A 42 1.51 6.54 -11.31
C TRP A 42 2.22 6.57 -9.96
N ASP A 43 3.33 7.25 -9.93
CA ASP A 43 4.14 7.38 -8.74
C ASP A 43 4.08 8.82 -8.24
N TRP A 44 3.81 9.02 -6.96
CA TRP A 44 3.61 10.33 -6.39
C TRP A 44 4.32 10.48 -5.04
N GLU A 45 4.64 11.70 -4.67
CA GLU A 45 5.15 12.05 -3.36
C GLU A 45 4.49 13.36 -2.90
N ALA A 46 3.97 13.36 -1.68
CA ALA A 46 3.43 14.55 -1.02
C ALA A 46 4.37 15.02 0.09
N VAL A 47 4.43 16.33 0.29
CA VAL A 47 5.14 16.93 1.42
C VAL A 47 4.24 16.86 2.64
N ILE A 48 4.72 16.26 3.70
CA ILE A 48 4.05 16.18 5.00
C ILE A 48 4.92 16.83 6.07
N THR A 49 4.30 17.28 7.15
CA THR A 49 5.02 17.79 8.33
C THR A 49 5.43 16.64 9.25
N GLU A 50 6.31 16.92 10.20
CA GLU A 50 6.68 15.94 11.23
C GLU A 50 5.47 15.51 12.08
N GLY A 51 4.54 16.44 12.33
CA GLY A 51 3.30 16.16 13.05
C GLY A 51 2.30 15.26 12.30
N ASP A 52 2.45 15.13 10.99
CA ASP A 52 1.62 14.24 10.16
C ASP A 52 2.14 12.77 10.15
N ARG A 53 3.29 12.51 10.78
CA ARG A 53 3.84 11.15 10.87
C ARG A 53 3.12 10.33 11.93
N THR A 54 1.87 10.05 11.71
CA THR A 54 1.00 9.30 12.61
C THR A 54 0.26 8.20 11.85
N LEU A 55 -0.14 7.16 12.57
CA LEU A 55 -0.97 6.09 12.00
C LEU A 55 -2.31 6.64 11.49
N ALA A 56 -2.91 7.55 12.25
CA ALA A 56 -4.18 8.18 11.85
C ALA A 56 -4.06 8.95 10.52
N PHE A 57 -2.94 9.62 10.28
CA PHE A 57 -2.68 10.29 9.00
C PHE A 57 -2.53 9.27 7.86
N LEU A 58 -1.73 8.23 8.06
CA LEU A 58 -1.54 7.14 7.09
C LEU A 58 -2.89 6.52 6.70
N GLU A 59 -3.68 6.09 7.68
CA GLU A 59 -5.01 5.53 7.45
C GLU A 59 -5.94 6.49 6.70
N ASN A 60 -5.90 7.78 7.01
CA ASN A 60 -6.72 8.78 6.31
C ASN A 60 -6.31 8.87 4.82
N VAL A 61 -5.01 8.89 4.53
CA VAL A 61 -4.52 8.87 3.14
C VAL A 61 -5.01 7.61 2.43
N VAL A 62 -4.88 6.45 3.06
CA VAL A 62 -5.34 5.16 2.51
C VAL A 62 -6.85 5.17 2.22
N ARG A 63 -7.68 5.70 3.14
CA ARG A 63 -9.13 5.81 2.90
C ARG A 63 -9.45 6.73 1.71
N ARG A 64 -8.71 7.80 1.52
CA ARG A 64 -8.88 8.71 0.36
C ARG A 64 -8.50 8.03 -0.95
N ILE A 65 -7.41 7.26 -0.96
CA ILE A 65 -6.99 6.46 -2.13
C ILE A 65 -8.05 5.41 -2.43
N TYR A 66 -8.49 4.69 -1.42
CA TYR A 66 -9.51 3.65 -1.59
C TYR A 66 -10.85 4.23 -2.10
N ALA A 67 -11.24 5.40 -1.65
CA ALA A 67 -12.41 6.11 -2.20
C ALA A 67 -12.26 6.44 -3.69
N ALA A 68 -11.05 6.76 -4.17
CA ALA A 68 -10.78 6.95 -5.60
C ALA A 68 -10.88 5.62 -6.37
N ILE A 69 -10.41 4.52 -5.81
CA ILE A 69 -10.54 3.17 -6.40
C ILE A 69 -12.01 2.79 -6.53
N LEU A 70 -12.81 2.96 -5.47
CA LEU A 70 -14.27 2.72 -5.49
C LEU A 70 -14.98 3.56 -6.56
N ARG A 71 -14.62 4.84 -6.68
CA ARG A 71 -15.17 5.69 -7.72
C ARG A 71 -14.80 5.20 -9.12
N THR A 72 -13.59 4.71 -9.30
CA THR A 72 -13.13 4.13 -10.58
C THR A 72 -13.92 2.89 -10.92
N GLU A 73 -14.13 1.98 -9.96
CA GLU A 73 -14.99 0.81 -10.14
C GLU A 73 -16.41 1.22 -10.57
N TYR A 74 -17.01 2.17 -9.86
CA TYR A 74 -18.35 2.68 -10.17
C TYR A 74 -18.45 3.19 -11.61
N LEU A 75 -17.52 4.06 -12.03
CA LEU A 75 -17.48 4.61 -13.39
C LEU A 75 -17.26 3.52 -14.45
N THR A 76 -16.45 2.52 -14.12
CA THR A 76 -16.21 1.37 -15.00
C THR A 76 -17.51 0.56 -15.18
N CYS A 77 -18.23 0.29 -14.11
CA CYS A 77 -19.50 -0.43 -14.16
C CYS A 77 -20.61 0.35 -14.88
N GLU A 78 -20.63 1.67 -14.76
CA GLU A 78 -21.54 2.52 -15.54
C GLU A 78 -21.24 2.48 -17.05
N THR A 79 -19.94 2.53 -17.40
CA THR A 79 -19.49 2.52 -18.79
C THR A 79 -19.65 1.13 -19.44
N PHE A 80 -19.41 0.08 -18.65
CA PHE A 80 -19.42 -1.31 -19.07
C PHE A 80 -20.38 -2.15 -18.20
N PRO A 81 -21.69 -2.16 -18.49
CA PRO A 81 -22.70 -2.80 -17.63
C PRO A 81 -22.52 -4.32 -17.41
N GLN A 82 -21.70 -4.98 -18.22
CA GLN A 82 -21.31 -6.38 -18.04
C GLN A 82 -20.33 -6.56 -16.85
N VAL A 83 -19.57 -5.54 -16.49
CA VAL A 83 -18.71 -5.54 -15.31
C VAL A 83 -19.59 -5.31 -14.07
N LYS A 84 -19.40 -6.12 -13.04
CA LYS A 84 -20.12 -5.98 -11.78
C LYS A 84 -19.19 -5.50 -10.68
N PRO A 85 -19.65 -4.57 -9.82
CA PRO A 85 -18.84 -4.13 -8.69
C PRO A 85 -18.64 -5.28 -7.72
N PHE A 86 -17.47 -5.36 -7.11
CA PHE A 86 -17.13 -6.38 -6.12
C PHE A 86 -16.36 -5.80 -4.92
N LEU A 87 -15.91 -4.54 -5.00
CA LEU A 87 -15.19 -3.91 -3.91
C LEU A 87 -16.10 -3.63 -2.71
N PRO A 88 -15.69 -3.93 -1.48
CA PRO A 88 -16.41 -3.57 -0.29
C PRO A 88 -16.44 -2.04 -0.10
N ARG A 89 -17.44 -1.55 0.62
CA ARG A 89 -17.61 -0.12 0.89
C ARG A 89 -16.43 0.49 1.66
N ASP A 90 -15.90 -0.25 2.61
CA ASP A 90 -14.85 0.21 3.52
C ASP A 90 -13.65 -0.74 3.44
N ILE A 91 -12.45 -0.17 3.47
CA ILE A 91 -11.20 -0.92 3.57
C ILE A 91 -10.94 -1.31 5.02
N HIS A 92 -10.49 -2.54 5.24
CA HIS A 92 -10.11 -3.06 6.56
C HIS A 92 -8.63 -2.80 6.83
N PHE A 93 -8.29 -2.34 8.04
CA PHE A 93 -6.91 -2.12 8.46
C PHE A 93 -6.46 -3.24 9.38
N VAL A 94 -5.25 -3.74 9.17
CA VAL A 94 -4.66 -4.80 9.98
C VAL A 94 -3.14 -4.67 9.99
N HIS A 95 -2.52 -4.81 11.16
CA HIS A 95 -1.07 -4.81 11.25
C HIS A 95 -0.49 -6.19 10.91
N SER A 96 0.69 -6.23 10.27
CA SER A 96 1.38 -7.48 9.90
C SER A 96 1.60 -8.45 11.07
N GLN A 97 1.79 -7.93 12.30
CA GLN A 97 1.84 -8.75 13.51
C GLN A 97 0.49 -9.41 13.82
N GLU A 98 -0.63 -8.71 13.64
CA GLU A 98 -1.96 -9.31 13.83
C GLU A 98 -2.23 -10.42 12.83
N LEU A 99 -1.77 -10.27 11.60
CA LEU A 99 -1.86 -11.34 10.60
C LEU A 99 -1.07 -12.58 11.03
N LEU A 100 0.13 -12.39 11.59
CA LEU A 100 0.91 -13.50 12.15
C LEU A 100 0.17 -14.16 13.31
N ASP A 101 -0.40 -13.37 14.22
CA ASP A 101 -1.10 -13.88 15.40
C ASP A 101 -2.39 -14.64 15.02
N MET A 102 -3.11 -14.17 13.99
CA MET A 102 -4.33 -14.81 13.49
C MET A 102 -4.04 -16.10 12.70
N TYR A 103 -2.95 -16.11 11.95
CA TYR A 103 -2.61 -17.20 11.01
C TYR A 103 -1.13 -17.62 11.16
N PRO A 104 -0.72 -18.15 12.30
CA PRO A 104 0.70 -18.41 12.61
C PRO A 104 1.37 -19.44 11.67
N ASP A 105 0.58 -20.39 11.17
CA ASP A 105 1.06 -21.48 10.33
C ASP A 105 1.10 -21.15 8.82
N LEU A 106 0.49 -20.02 8.43
CA LEU A 106 0.46 -19.59 7.03
C LEU A 106 1.69 -18.75 6.67
N SER A 107 2.13 -18.84 5.42
CA SER A 107 3.11 -17.92 4.85
C SER A 107 2.55 -16.50 4.78
N PRO A 108 3.38 -15.45 4.66
CA PRO A 108 2.91 -14.08 4.52
C PRO A 108 1.88 -13.89 3.42
N LYS A 109 2.11 -14.48 2.24
CA LYS A 109 1.16 -14.39 1.12
C LYS A 109 -0.17 -15.09 1.41
N GLU A 110 -0.13 -16.26 2.01
CA GLU A 110 -1.36 -16.98 2.41
C GLU A 110 -2.15 -16.23 3.49
N ARG A 111 -1.47 -15.49 4.39
CA ARG A 111 -2.12 -14.61 5.37
C ARG A 111 -2.86 -13.46 4.69
N GLU A 112 -2.21 -12.84 3.69
CA GLU A 112 -2.82 -11.79 2.87
C GLU A 112 -4.06 -12.31 2.14
N ASP A 113 -3.96 -13.46 1.50
CA ASP A 113 -5.08 -14.07 0.79
C ASP A 113 -6.24 -14.37 1.74
N ALA A 114 -5.96 -14.97 2.90
CA ALA A 114 -6.98 -15.31 3.90
C ALA A 114 -7.71 -14.08 4.46
N ILE A 115 -6.98 -13.00 4.77
CA ILE A 115 -7.60 -11.78 5.29
C ILE A 115 -8.34 -11.02 4.20
N CYS A 116 -7.83 -11.01 2.96
CA CYS A 116 -8.48 -10.38 1.84
C CYS A 116 -9.75 -11.12 1.39
N GLU A 117 -9.74 -12.45 1.41
CA GLU A 117 -10.96 -13.25 1.19
C GLU A 117 -12.07 -12.90 2.18
N LYS A 118 -11.71 -12.67 3.44
CA LYS A 118 -12.65 -12.32 4.51
C LYS A 118 -13.25 -10.92 4.37
N TYR A 119 -12.43 -9.92 4.00
CA TYR A 119 -12.82 -8.51 4.04
C TYR A 119 -12.95 -7.85 2.67
N GLY A 120 -12.47 -8.47 1.60
CA GLY A 120 -12.52 -7.97 0.23
C GLY A 120 -11.46 -6.92 -0.11
N ALA A 121 -11.19 -5.99 0.80
CA ALA A 121 -10.12 -5.00 0.66
C ALA A 121 -9.48 -4.74 2.02
N VAL A 122 -8.16 -4.77 2.07
CA VAL A 122 -7.38 -4.68 3.31
C VAL A 122 -6.19 -3.77 3.10
N PHE A 123 -5.85 -2.97 4.11
CA PHE A 123 -4.56 -2.31 4.20
C PHE A 123 -3.72 -3.01 5.27
N VAL A 124 -2.62 -3.62 4.86
CA VAL A 124 -1.68 -4.29 5.77
C VAL A 124 -0.63 -3.27 6.19
N GLU A 125 -0.60 -2.97 7.49
CA GLU A 125 0.30 -2.00 8.11
C GLU A 125 1.59 -2.66 8.62
N GLY A 126 2.65 -1.87 8.75
CA GLY A 126 3.90 -2.30 9.40
C GLY A 126 4.64 -3.37 8.62
N ILE A 127 4.64 -3.30 7.30
CA ILE A 127 5.39 -4.22 6.46
C ILE A 127 6.89 -3.89 6.53
N GLY A 128 7.73 -4.92 6.71
CA GLY A 128 9.17 -4.77 6.80
C GLY A 128 9.73 -4.68 8.22
N CYS A 129 8.90 -4.45 9.25
CA CYS A 129 9.30 -4.58 10.64
C CYS A 129 9.54 -6.05 11.03
N ARG A 130 10.23 -6.26 12.15
CA ARG A 130 10.47 -7.60 12.67
C ARG A 130 9.27 -8.05 13.51
N LEU A 131 8.65 -9.15 13.13
CA LEU A 131 7.54 -9.75 13.86
C LEU A 131 8.02 -10.61 15.03
N SER A 132 7.09 -11.08 15.86
CA SER A 132 7.37 -11.86 17.06
C SER A 132 8.06 -13.22 16.78
N ASP A 133 7.90 -13.78 15.58
CA ASP A 133 8.60 -14.97 15.10
C ASP A 133 10.04 -14.69 14.61
N GLY A 134 10.48 -13.44 14.68
CA GLY A 134 11.80 -12.99 14.25
C GLY A 134 11.93 -12.76 12.73
N LYS A 135 10.88 -12.99 11.94
CA LYS A 135 10.84 -12.77 10.50
C LYS A 135 10.20 -11.43 10.16
N LYS A 136 10.24 -11.05 8.91
CA LYS A 136 9.48 -9.94 8.36
C LYS A 136 8.27 -10.48 7.61
N HIS A 137 7.21 -9.68 7.52
CA HIS A 137 6.07 -10.03 6.67
C HIS A 137 6.51 -10.03 5.20
N ASP A 138 7.17 -8.95 4.78
CA ASP A 138 7.77 -8.84 3.45
C ASP A 138 8.99 -7.91 3.49
N GLY A 139 9.79 -7.92 2.41
CA GLY A 139 10.94 -7.03 2.24
C GLY A 139 10.52 -5.61 1.85
N ARG A 140 11.26 -4.60 2.36
CA ARG A 140 11.03 -3.19 2.00
C ARG A 140 12.33 -2.48 1.65
N ALA A 141 12.25 -1.50 0.76
CA ALA A 141 13.39 -0.72 0.34
C ALA A 141 13.85 0.23 1.44
N PRO A 142 15.15 0.16 1.86
CA PRO A 142 15.65 0.93 3.00
C PRO A 142 15.71 2.43 2.77
N ASP A 143 15.51 2.88 1.56
CA ASP A 143 15.73 4.27 1.19
C ASP A 143 14.46 5.13 1.12
N TYR A 144 13.25 4.54 1.15
CA TYR A 144 12.00 5.31 1.11
C TYR A 144 10.88 4.78 2.02
N ASP A 145 11.04 3.61 2.58
CA ASP A 145 10.00 2.97 3.38
C ASP A 145 10.20 3.18 4.89
N ASP A 146 9.14 3.25 5.68
CA ASP A 146 9.19 3.48 7.12
C ASP A 146 8.66 2.30 7.91
N TRP A 147 9.53 1.30 8.15
CA TRP A 147 9.19 0.12 8.96
C TRP A 147 9.67 0.21 10.41
N SER A 148 10.27 1.33 10.85
CA SER A 148 10.95 1.46 12.12
C SER A 148 10.36 2.49 13.07
N THR A 149 9.49 3.36 12.58
CA THR A 149 8.81 4.33 13.45
C THR A 149 7.76 3.61 14.28
N VAL A 150 7.80 3.84 15.59
CA VAL A 150 6.78 3.31 16.50
C VAL A 150 5.57 4.24 16.44
N ALA A 151 4.42 3.68 16.06
CA ALA A 151 3.15 4.39 16.04
C ALA A 151 2.54 4.57 17.43
N GLU A 152 1.48 5.37 17.54
CA GLU A 152 0.81 5.68 18.80
C GLU A 152 0.21 4.44 19.49
N ASN A 153 -0.07 3.39 18.73
CA ASN A 153 -0.54 2.10 19.23
C ASN A 153 0.60 1.18 19.73
N GLY A 154 1.85 1.66 19.71
CA GLY A 154 3.03 0.92 20.15
C GLY A 154 3.58 -0.09 19.13
N ARG A 155 3.05 -0.14 17.92
CA ARG A 155 3.53 -1.02 16.84
C ARG A 155 4.51 -0.30 15.93
N GLU A 156 5.43 -1.04 15.34
CA GLU A 156 6.42 -0.49 14.41
C GLU A 156 5.88 -0.45 12.99
N GLY A 157 6.26 0.60 12.26
CA GLY A 157 6.01 0.78 10.84
C GLY A 157 4.83 1.71 10.53
N LEU A 158 5.16 2.83 9.89
CA LEU A 158 4.18 3.75 9.29
C LEU A 158 4.20 3.60 7.78
N ASN A 159 3.91 2.40 7.32
CA ASN A 159 3.85 2.01 5.92
C ASN A 159 2.82 0.90 5.73
N GLY A 160 2.54 0.54 4.51
CA GLY A 160 1.70 -0.60 4.21
C GLY A 160 1.29 -0.68 2.76
N ASP A 161 0.52 -1.73 2.45
CA ASP A 161 0.01 -2.01 1.12
C ASP A 161 -1.51 -2.16 1.12
N ILE A 162 -2.15 -1.61 0.10
CA ILE A 162 -3.55 -1.87 -0.20
C ILE A 162 -3.64 -3.16 -1.00
N LEU A 163 -4.34 -4.15 -0.43
CA LEU A 163 -4.61 -5.43 -1.07
C LEU A 163 -6.10 -5.55 -1.36
N ILE A 164 -6.43 -6.10 -2.51
CA ILE A 164 -7.80 -6.32 -2.93
C ILE A 164 -7.98 -7.79 -3.29
N TRP A 165 -9.00 -8.42 -2.75
CA TRP A 165 -9.38 -9.78 -3.13
C TRP A 165 -9.94 -9.81 -4.54
N TYR A 166 -9.37 -10.65 -5.39
CA TYR A 166 -9.89 -10.85 -6.73
C TYR A 166 -10.54 -12.25 -6.84
N PRO A 167 -11.86 -12.32 -6.72
CA PRO A 167 -12.57 -13.61 -6.57
C PRO A 167 -12.45 -14.53 -7.79
N VAL A 168 -12.17 -13.97 -8.98
CA VAL A 168 -12.01 -14.77 -10.21
C VAL A 168 -10.76 -15.62 -10.18
N LEU A 169 -9.66 -15.09 -9.60
CA LEU A 169 -8.40 -15.81 -9.46
C LEU A 169 -8.23 -16.47 -8.09
N GLY A 170 -9.08 -16.12 -7.11
CA GLY A 170 -9.00 -16.64 -5.75
C GLY A 170 -7.70 -16.23 -5.02
N LEU A 171 -7.25 -14.99 -5.23
CA LEU A 171 -6.04 -14.45 -4.61
C LEU A 171 -6.16 -12.95 -4.33
N SER A 172 -5.29 -12.43 -3.48
CA SER A 172 -5.15 -11.00 -3.23
C SER A 172 -4.14 -10.37 -4.20
N LEU A 173 -4.48 -9.15 -4.62
CA LEU A 173 -3.62 -8.32 -5.47
C LEU A 173 -3.17 -7.09 -4.68
N ILE A 174 -1.87 -6.76 -4.72
CA ILE A 174 -1.32 -5.52 -4.16
C ILE A 174 -1.52 -4.42 -5.21
N HIS A 175 -2.20 -3.34 -4.80
CA HIS A 175 -2.47 -2.22 -5.71
C HIS A 175 -1.64 -0.98 -5.41
N ILE A 176 -1.39 -0.69 -4.13
CA ILE A 176 -0.72 0.56 -3.72
C ILE A 176 0.14 0.30 -2.49
N SER A 177 1.39 0.73 -2.57
CA SER A 177 2.34 0.74 -1.46
C SER A 177 2.52 2.17 -0.94
N GLU A 178 2.26 2.41 0.34
CA GLU A 178 2.26 3.73 0.96
C GLU A 178 3.31 3.86 2.08
N PRO A 179 4.48 4.42 1.79
CA PRO A 179 5.46 4.78 2.81
C PRO A 179 5.24 6.20 3.34
N THR A 180 5.44 6.40 4.65
CA THR A 180 5.31 7.72 5.30
C THR A 180 6.64 8.31 5.78
N ARG A 181 7.78 7.82 5.31
CA ARG A 181 9.07 8.24 5.82
C ARG A 181 9.48 9.65 5.37
N PRO A 182 9.50 10.67 6.25
CA PRO A 182 10.16 11.92 5.95
C PRO A 182 11.67 11.70 5.97
N ARG A 183 12.36 12.21 4.97
CA ARG A 183 13.80 12.41 5.06
C ARG A 183 14.05 13.89 5.22
N LEU A 184 14.76 14.22 6.28
CA LEU A 184 15.42 15.52 6.40
C LEU A 184 16.31 15.71 5.16
N ILE A 185 16.07 16.77 4.44
CA ILE A 185 16.95 17.28 3.38
C ILE A 185 18.07 18.03 4.05
#